data_1a91d1967e472a8afaa4688b89dfd5cd
#
_entry.id   1a91d1967e472a8afaa4688b89dfd5cd
#
_cell.length_a   1.000
_cell.length_b   1.000
_cell.length_c   1.000
_cell.angle_alpha   90.00
_cell.angle_beta   90.00
_cell.angle_gamma   90.00
#
_symmetry.space_group_name_H-M   'P 1'
#
loop_
_entity.id
_entity.type
_entity.pdbx_description
1 polymer ?
#
loop_
_entity_poly.entity_id
_entity_poly.type
_entity_poly.pdbx_seq_one_letter_code
_entity_poly.pdbx_strand_id
1 'polypeptide(L)'
;MKRIAISLLLSAVLFPLSLSAQQSKTDESIEFRPHWYGQVQGGIAYTLGETAFKDLLSPAGAVSVGYQFHPAFGIRFGIGGWQGKGNVTNPFETYTFNLVGGNLDLTVDVASLFGGYNHKRTLRPYLLAGGAVIGGFHNNANKVCGVVPSEFFSYLWDGSVVYGAARAGFGTDIRLADNLFLNLEAVANVTSDHLNSKKADNPDFHFTGLAGLKFAFGGKPYRTSSAWLASQEAAKEAADAARIAQEEAARRARMEAEARERAAREEAERLAAERRAAEEAARAAAAEHAAIAAAHGFNTFFALDSSVISKQEKARLLETAEWLKANPEFNVIIVGYADRMTGRPKHNLGLSERRVNAVLKVLVDAGVPAARIATDFKGDTVQPFAENVKNRVVIGTLE
;
A
#
# COMPACT_ATOMS: atom_id res chain seq x y z
N MET A 1 -17.05 -13.78 57.94
CA MET A 1 -17.53 -14.71 56.90
C MET A 1 -16.70 -14.71 55.60
N LYS A 2 -15.79 -13.72 55.37
CA LYS A 2 -14.90 -13.67 54.15
C LYS A 2 -13.78 -14.75 54.10
N ARG A 3 -13.43 -15.36 55.24
CA ARG A 3 -12.33 -16.37 55.29
C ARG A 3 -12.76 -17.80 54.91
N ILE A 4 -14.05 -18.09 54.89
CA ILE A 4 -14.53 -19.48 54.61
C ILE A 4 -14.68 -19.75 53.10
N ALA A 5 -14.96 -18.74 52.29
CA ALA A 5 -15.14 -18.90 50.86
C ALA A 5 -13.79 -19.15 50.13
N ILE A 6 -12.70 -18.53 50.61
CA ILE A 6 -11.35 -18.69 50.03
C ILE A 6 -10.78 -20.09 50.41
N SER A 7 -11.10 -20.57 51.61
CA SER A 7 -10.66 -21.90 52.03
C SER A 7 -11.36 -23.05 51.29
N LEU A 8 -12.61 -22.88 50.85
CA LEU A 8 -13.32 -23.87 50.03
C LEU A 8 -12.84 -23.92 48.59
N LEU A 9 -12.39 -22.77 48.03
CA LEU A 9 -11.78 -22.75 46.70
C LEU A 9 -10.37 -23.36 46.70
N LEU A 10 -9.57 -23.12 47.75
CA LEU A 10 -8.25 -23.70 47.88
C LEU A 10 -8.28 -25.22 48.18
N SER A 11 -9.29 -25.71 48.90
CA SER A 11 -9.46 -27.14 49.17
C SER A 11 -9.97 -27.93 47.96
N ALA A 12 -10.67 -27.31 47.00
CA ALA A 12 -11.05 -27.93 45.74
C ALA A 12 -9.84 -28.12 44.79
N VAL A 13 -8.79 -27.30 44.94
CA VAL A 13 -7.51 -27.42 44.17
C VAL A 13 -6.60 -28.49 44.71
N LEU A 14 -6.77 -28.91 45.99
CA LEU A 14 -5.97 -29.93 46.66
C LEU A 14 -6.63 -31.31 46.70
N PHE A 15 -7.66 -31.56 45.88
CA PHE A 15 -8.17 -32.91 45.70
C PHE A 15 -7.05 -33.76 45.05
N PRO A 16 -6.76 -34.94 45.59
CA PRO A 16 -5.42 -35.48 45.64
C PRO A 16 -4.87 -35.75 44.24
N LEU A 17 -3.70 -35.17 44.00
CA LEU A 17 -2.71 -35.58 42.98
C LEU A 17 -2.21 -37.04 43.19
N SER A 18 -2.91 -37.82 44.01
CA SER A 18 -2.76 -39.26 44.11
C SER A 18 -3.59 -40.06 43.06
N LEU A 19 -3.83 -39.44 41.90
CA LEU A 19 -4.02 -40.33 40.73
C LEU A 19 -2.66 -40.93 40.46
N SER A 20 -2.53 -42.18 40.85
CA SER A 20 -1.40 -43.06 40.58
C SER A 20 -0.79 -42.65 39.25
N ALA A 21 0.44 -42.15 39.29
CA ALA A 21 1.33 -42.13 38.15
C ALA A 21 1.52 -43.62 37.77
N GLN A 22 0.51 -44.22 37.19
CA GLN A 22 0.65 -45.40 36.40
C GLN A 22 1.54 -44.96 35.27
N GLN A 23 2.85 -45.20 35.39
CA GLN A 23 3.81 -45.08 34.33
C GLN A 23 3.26 -45.94 33.16
N SER A 24 2.36 -45.36 32.42
CA SER A 24 1.97 -45.86 31.14
C SER A 24 3.22 -45.74 30.29
N LYS A 25 3.89 -46.87 29.99
CA LYS A 25 4.97 -46.91 29.00
C LYS A 25 4.52 -46.06 27.84
N THR A 26 5.19 -44.95 27.61
CA THR A 26 4.98 -44.09 26.48
C THR A 26 5.11 -45.03 25.27
N ASP A 27 4.09 -45.14 24.46
CA ASP A 27 4.13 -45.94 23.26
C ASP A 27 5.06 -45.19 22.28
N GLU A 28 6.31 -45.55 22.21
CA GLU A 28 7.38 -44.94 21.44
C GLU A 28 7.06 -44.88 19.94
N SER A 29 6.06 -45.67 19.52
CA SER A 29 5.56 -45.68 18.16
C SER A 29 4.58 -44.54 17.85
N ILE A 30 4.11 -43.80 18.87
CA ILE A 30 3.06 -42.77 18.74
C ILE A 30 3.59 -41.41 19.21
N GLU A 31 3.51 -40.46 18.32
CA GLU A 31 3.91 -39.08 18.57
C GLU A 31 2.72 -38.12 18.61
N PHE A 32 2.87 -37.05 19.37
CA PHE A 32 1.95 -35.93 19.35
C PHE A 32 1.95 -35.27 17.97
N ARG A 33 0.78 -34.90 17.49
CA ARG A 33 0.58 -34.09 16.29
C ARG A 33 0.00 -32.75 16.67
N PRO A 34 0.67 -31.63 16.37
CA PRO A 34 0.08 -30.30 16.50
C PRO A 34 -1.23 -30.20 15.72
N HIS A 35 -2.26 -29.64 16.34
CA HIS A 35 -3.58 -29.61 15.74
C HIS A 35 -4.41 -28.43 16.21
N TRP A 36 -5.32 -28.00 15.35
CA TRP A 36 -6.39 -27.09 15.70
C TRP A 36 -7.54 -27.80 16.39
N TYR A 37 -8.22 -27.12 17.26
CA TYR A 37 -9.46 -27.63 17.86
C TYR A 37 -10.51 -26.54 17.97
N GLY A 38 -11.77 -26.92 17.93
CA GLY A 38 -12.91 -26.11 18.28
C GLY A 38 -13.54 -26.59 19.57
N GLN A 39 -14.18 -25.68 20.30
CA GLN A 39 -14.81 -25.97 21.57
C GLN A 39 -16.10 -25.16 21.69
N VAL A 40 -17.17 -25.82 22.12
CA VAL A 40 -18.49 -25.21 22.40
C VAL A 40 -18.89 -25.60 23.82
N GLN A 41 -19.20 -24.61 24.65
CA GLN A 41 -19.48 -24.79 26.06
C GLN A 41 -20.72 -24.03 26.49
N GLY A 42 -21.45 -24.58 27.45
CA GLY A 42 -22.53 -23.93 28.18
C GLY A 42 -22.38 -24.17 29.66
N GLY A 43 -22.98 -23.34 30.46
CA GLY A 43 -22.91 -23.47 31.92
C GLY A 43 -23.43 -22.27 32.66
N ILE A 44 -22.76 -21.92 33.73
CA ILE A 44 -23.16 -20.87 34.66
C ILE A 44 -22.04 -19.83 34.85
N ALA A 45 -22.44 -18.59 35.09
CA ALA A 45 -21.59 -17.53 35.60
C ALA A 45 -22.06 -17.07 36.98
N TYR A 46 -21.09 -16.62 37.75
CA TYR A 46 -21.31 -16.03 39.08
C TYR A 46 -20.52 -14.72 39.17
N THR A 47 -21.25 -13.63 39.41
CA THR A 47 -20.62 -12.34 39.70
C THR A 47 -20.46 -12.23 41.23
N LEU A 48 -19.27 -11.96 41.73
CA LEU A 48 -19.02 -11.85 43.16
C LEU A 48 -19.78 -10.64 43.73
N GLY A 49 -20.64 -10.89 44.68
CA GLY A 49 -21.47 -9.90 45.30
C GLY A 49 -21.75 -10.17 46.79
N GLU A 50 -22.62 -9.37 47.40
CA GLU A 50 -22.88 -9.35 48.83
C GLU A 50 -24.04 -10.24 49.27
N THR A 51 -24.68 -10.94 48.32
CA THR A 51 -25.85 -11.79 48.58
C THR A 51 -25.54 -13.27 48.45
N ALA A 52 -26.55 -14.12 48.63
CA ALA A 52 -26.39 -15.57 48.54
C ALA A 52 -25.97 -15.99 47.14
N PHE A 53 -25.06 -16.94 47.03
CA PHE A 53 -24.49 -17.44 45.79
C PHE A 53 -25.53 -17.77 44.72
N LYS A 54 -26.62 -18.41 45.09
CA LYS A 54 -27.69 -18.84 44.19
C LYS A 54 -28.40 -17.67 43.48
N ASP A 55 -28.47 -16.50 44.12
CA ASP A 55 -29.19 -15.33 43.61
C ASP A 55 -28.38 -14.59 42.53
N LEU A 56 -27.07 -14.77 42.53
CA LEU A 56 -26.15 -14.16 41.58
C LEU A 56 -25.73 -15.09 40.43
N LEU A 57 -26.24 -16.32 40.39
CA LEU A 57 -26.02 -17.23 39.29
C LEU A 57 -26.77 -16.81 38.02
N SER A 58 -26.15 -17.00 36.88
CA SER A 58 -26.73 -16.72 35.57
C SER A 58 -26.22 -17.71 34.51
N PRO A 59 -26.93 -17.87 33.39
CA PRO A 59 -26.47 -18.71 32.30
C PRO A 59 -25.23 -18.09 31.64
N ALA A 60 -24.35 -18.98 31.15
CA ALA A 60 -23.15 -18.61 30.40
C ALA A 60 -22.93 -19.59 29.25
N GLY A 61 -22.31 -19.10 28.17
CA GLY A 61 -21.90 -19.92 27.06
C GLY A 61 -20.65 -19.37 26.38
N ALA A 62 -19.88 -20.23 25.75
CA ALA A 62 -18.67 -19.84 25.05
C ALA A 62 -18.42 -20.75 23.83
N VAL A 63 -17.81 -20.16 22.82
CA VAL A 63 -17.22 -20.87 21.69
C VAL A 63 -15.76 -20.46 21.56
N SER A 64 -14.90 -21.40 21.22
CA SER A 64 -13.48 -21.11 21.08
C SER A 64 -12.83 -21.97 20.03
N VAL A 65 -11.74 -21.44 19.48
CA VAL A 65 -10.81 -22.12 18.58
C VAL A 65 -9.43 -22.03 19.20
N GLY A 66 -8.70 -23.13 19.23
CA GLY A 66 -7.36 -23.18 19.76
C GLY A 66 -6.43 -24.01 18.90
N TYR A 67 -5.15 -23.81 19.14
CA TYR A 67 -4.07 -24.55 18.53
C TYR A 67 -3.18 -25.17 19.60
N GLN A 68 -3.15 -26.49 19.62
CA GLN A 68 -2.25 -27.25 20.48
C GLN A 68 -0.95 -27.47 19.72
N PHE A 69 0.09 -26.72 20.07
CA PHE A 69 1.38 -26.75 19.36
C PHE A 69 2.39 -27.70 20.02
N HIS A 70 2.18 -28.05 21.29
CA HIS A 70 3.00 -28.96 22.07
C HIS A 70 2.11 -29.87 22.93
N PRO A 71 2.51 -31.08 23.29
CA PRO A 71 1.70 -31.96 24.15
C PRO A 71 1.17 -31.28 25.41
N ALA A 72 1.98 -30.40 26.01
CA ALA A 72 1.64 -29.68 27.22
C ALA A 72 1.13 -28.24 26.97
N PHE A 73 1.33 -27.65 25.81
CA PHE A 73 1.04 -26.23 25.60
C PHE A 73 0.13 -25.97 24.40
N GLY A 74 -0.82 -25.08 24.57
CA GLY A 74 -1.70 -24.61 23.54
C GLY A 74 -2.09 -23.14 23.72
N ILE A 75 -2.59 -22.52 22.66
CA ILE A 75 -3.16 -21.18 22.66
C ILE A 75 -4.61 -21.27 22.23
N ARG A 76 -5.48 -20.46 22.82
CA ARG A 76 -6.92 -20.49 22.53
C ARG A 76 -7.47 -19.07 22.44
N PHE A 77 -8.19 -18.80 21.38
CA PHE A 77 -9.06 -17.64 21.24
C PHE A 77 -10.51 -18.08 21.45
N GLY A 78 -11.27 -17.32 22.25
CA GLY A 78 -12.66 -17.61 22.55
C GLY A 78 -13.53 -16.38 22.53
N ILE A 79 -14.83 -16.59 22.33
CA ILE A 79 -15.88 -15.59 22.54
C ILE A 79 -16.91 -16.23 23.47
N GLY A 80 -17.26 -15.52 24.52
CA GLY A 80 -18.26 -15.98 25.49
C GLY A 80 -19.24 -14.87 25.86
N GLY A 81 -20.40 -15.28 26.33
CA GLY A 81 -21.43 -14.38 26.81
C GLY A 81 -22.10 -14.93 28.08
N TRP A 82 -22.47 -14.04 28.96
CA TRP A 82 -23.21 -14.33 30.21
C TRP A 82 -23.95 -13.09 30.73
N GLN A 83 -24.82 -13.30 31.66
CA GLN A 83 -25.51 -12.22 32.37
C GLN A 83 -24.81 -11.98 33.70
N GLY A 84 -24.33 -10.75 33.92
CA GLY A 84 -23.89 -10.30 35.23
C GLY A 84 -25.10 -9.94 36.11
N LYS A 85 -24.98 -10.22 37.39
CA LYS A 85 -25.99 -9.83 38.40
C LYS A 85 -25.31 -9.10 39.56
N GLY A 86 -25.94 -8.00 39.97
CA GLY A 86 -25.61 -7.31 41.21
C GLY A 86 -26.85 -7.16 42.06
N ASN A 87 -26.67 -6.90 43.35
CA ASN A 87 -27.79 -6.68 44.26
C ASN A 87 -27.49 -5.58 45.25
N VAL A 88 -28.57 -5.06 45.86
CA VAL A 88 -28.55 -4.22 47.04
C VAL A 88 -29.26 -4.98 48.17
N THR A 89 -28.75 -4.87 49.37
CA THR A 89 -29.19 -5.69 50.50
C THR A 89 -30.30 -5.06 51.35
N ASN A 90 -30.46 -3.73 51.32
CA ASN A 90 -31.48 -3.04 52.06
C ASN A 90 -31.98 -1.79 51.30
N PRO A 91 -33.19 -1.83 50.66
CA PRO A 91 -34.02 -3.02 50.45
C PRO A 91 -33.33 -4.05 49.57
N PHE A 92 -33.79 -5.30 49.60
CA PHE A 92 -33.23 -6.35 48.73
C PHE A 92 -33.75 -6.18 47.31
N GLU A 93 -32.86 -5.73 46.43
CA GLU A 93 -33.15 -5.54 45.00
C GLU A 93 -32.01 -6.07 44.17
N THR A 94 -32.31 -6.75 43.07
CA THR A 94 -31.33 -7.32 42.13
C THR A 94 -31.41 -6.60 40.81
N TYR A 95 -30.25 -6.29 40.23
CA TYR A 95 -30.11 -5.76 38.87
C TYR A 95 -29.26 -6.68 38.02
N THR A 96 -29.40 -6.54 36.70
CA THR A 96 -28.75 -7.38 35.74
C THR A 96 -28.10 -6.55 34.63
N PHE A 97 -27.04 -7.08 34.05
CA PHE A 97 -26.38 -6.54 32.88
C PHE A 97 -25.85 -7.69 32.03
N ASN A 98 -25.84 -7.52 30.71
CA ASN A 98 -25.36 -8.55 29.80
C ASN A 98 -23.91 -8.28 29.48
N LEU A 99 -23.15 -9.36 29.40
CA LEU A 99 -21.71 -9.32 29.09
C LEU A 99 -21.40 -10.23 27.92
N VAL A 100 -20.56 -9.74 27.00
CA VAL A 100 -19.95 -10.51 25.92
C VAL A 100 -18.47 -10.19 25.90
N GLY A 101 -17.62 -11.21 25.76
CA GLY A 101 -16.17 -11.00 25.76
C GLY A 101 -15.44 -11.89 24.80
N GLY A 102 -14.37 -11.34 24.21
CA GLY A 102 -13.34 -12.08 23.50
C GLY A 102 -12.14 -12.31 24.42
N ASN A 103 -11.57 -13.51 24.39
CA ASN A 103 -10.42 -13.88 25.22
C ASN A 103 -9.31 -14.56 24.42
N LEU A 104 -8.10 -14.39 24.92
CA LEU A 104 -6.92 -15.09 24.44
C LEU A 104 -6.23 -15.77 25.65
N ASP A 105 -6.13 -17.09 25.60
CA ASP A 105 -5.60 -17.91 26.70
C ASP A 105 -4.40 -18.74 26.24
N LEU A 106 -3.42 -18.85 27.12
CA LEU A 106 -2.44 -19.92 27.11
C LEU A 106 -3.02 -21.09 27.94
N THR A 107 -2.93 -22.32 27.41
CA THR A 107 -3.38 -23.53 28.10
C THR A 107 -2.19 -24.46 28.37
N VAL A 108 -2.15 -25.06 29.54
CA VAL A 108 -1.06 -25.94 29.98
C VAL A 108 -1.67 -27.27 30.46
N ASP A 109 -1.55 -28.34 29.66
CA ASP A 109 -1.91 -29.70 30.04
C ASP A 109 -0.93 -30.21 31.10
N VAL A 110 -1.38 -30.23 32.35
CA VAL A 110 -0.58 -30.60 33.52
C VAL A 110 -0.14 -32.07 33.46
N ALA A 111 -1.05 -32.94 32.97
CA ALA A 111 -0.74 -34.35 32.87
C ALA A 111 0.33 -34.67 31.82
N SER A 112 0.30 -33.92 30.69
CA SER A 112 1.33 -34.06 29.66
C SER A 112 2.64 -33.39 30.05
N LEU A 113 2.59 -32.31 30.84
CA LEU A 113 3.77 -31.59 31.32
C LEU A 113 4.65 -32.49 32.25
N PHE A 114 4.02 -33.18 33.18
CA PHE A 114 4.73 -33.98 34.19
C PHE A 114 4.79 -35.47 33.85
N GLY A 115 3.80 -36.01 33.13
CA GLY A 115 3.71 -37.44 32.83
C GLY A 115 3.98 -37.82 31.37
N GLY A 116 4.49 -36.86 30.58
CA GLY A 116 4.72 -37.05 29.15
C GLY A 116 3.44 -37.23 28.34
N TYR A 117 3.60 -37.28 27.02
CA TYR A 117 2.45 -37.43 26.10
C TYR A 117 1.92 -38.88 26.11
N ASN A 118 0.62 -39.01 26.30
CA ASN A 118 -0.08 -40.31 26.18
C ASN A 118 -1.41 -40.10 25.45
N HIS A 119 -1.50 -40.59 24.20
CA HIS A 119 -2.67 -40.46 23.39
C HIS A 119 -3.89 -41.19 23.94
N LYS A 120 -3.70 -42.25 24.73
CA LYS A 120 -4.76 -43.05 25.38
C LYS A 120 -5.24 -42.46 26.71
N ARG A 121 -4.62 -41.41 27.21
CA ARG A 121 -5.02 -40.78 28.48
C ARG A 121 -6.45 -40.30 28.42
N THR A 122 -7.28 -40.78 29.34
CA THR A 122 -8.70 -40.47 29.40
C THR A 122 -8.96 -39.10 30.00
N LEU A 123 -8.22 -38.71 31.04
CA LEU A 123 -8.38 -37.48 31.76
C LEU A 123 -7.15 -36.58 31.52
N ARG A 124 -7.37 -35.37 31.03
CA ARG A 124 -6.30 -34.38 30.73
C ARG A 124 -6.60 -33.08 31.47
N PRO A 125 -6.17 -32.95 32.73
CA PRO A 125 -6.30 -31.72 33.49
C PRO A 125 -5.38 -30.65 32.89
N TYR A 126 -5.88 -29.43 32.79
CA TYR A 126 -5.11 -28.30 32.29
C TYR A 126 -5.35 -27.03 33.12
N LEU A 127 -4.39 -26.15 33.11
CA LEU A 127 -4.48 -24.79 33.59
C LEU A 127 -4.60 -23.84 32.39
N LEU A 128 -5.23 -22.70 32.61
CA LEU A 128 -5.27 -21.61 31.63
C LEU A 128 -4.99 -20.27 32.31
N ALA A 129 -4.35 -19.39 31.57
CA ALA A 129 -4.16 -18.01 31.94
C ALA A 129 -4.18 -17.13 30.69
N GLY A 130 -4.76 -15.95 30.78
CA GLY A 130 -4.91 -15.07 29.63
C GLY A 130 -5.51 -13.72 29.94
N GLY A 131 -5.94 -13.06 28.87
CA GLY A 131 -6.63 -11.80 28.95
C GLY A 131 -7.94 -11.82 28.16
N ALA A 132 -8.84 -10.93 28.52
CA ALA A 132 -10.09 -10.74 27.79
C ALA A 132 -10.43 -9.26 27.64
N VAL A 133 -11.20 -8.97 26.59
CA VAL A 133 -11.91 -7.71 26.43
C VAL A 133 -13.40 -8.02 26.54
N ILE A 134 -14.07 -7.35 27.46
CA ILE A 134 -15.47 -7.62 27.83
C ILE A 134 -16.31 -6.37 27.54
N GLY A 135 -17.32 -6.52 26.70
CA GLY A 135 -18.35 -5.51 26.47
C GLY A 135 -19.57 -5.74 27.38
N GLY A 136 -19.98 -4.69 28.07
CA GLY A 136 -21.22 -4.68 28.88
C GLY A 136 -22.34 -3.89 28.19
N PHE A 137 -23.57 -4.36 28.26
CA PHE A 137 -24.74 -3.71 27.69
C PHE A 137 -26.05 -4.11 28.45
N HIS A 138 -27.13 -3.36 28.24
CA HIS A 138 -28.40 -3.57 28.89
C HIS A 138 -28.29 -3.60 30.44
N ASN A 139 -27.60 -2.64 31.01
CA ASN A 139 -27.52 -2.47 32.46
C ASN A 139 -28.82 -1.88 32.97
N ASN A 140 -29.51 -2.61 33.85
CA ASN A 140 -30.76 -2.12 34.46
C ASN A 140 -30.61 -1.62 35.91
N ALA A 141 -29.38 -1.35 36.36
CA ALA A 141 -29.09 -0.83 37.70
C ALA A 141 -29.82 0.52 37.99
N ASN A 142 -30.15 1.31 36.95
CA ASN A 142 -30.96 2.53 37.07
C ASN A 142 -32.29 2.31 37.78
N LYS A 143 -32.90 1.11 37.67
CA LYS A 143 -34.16 0.76 38.34
C LYS A 143 -34.01 0.70 39.85
N VAL A 144 -32.82 0.45 40.34
CA VAL A 144 -32.49 0.28 41.75
C VAL A 144 -31.95 1.58 42.36
N CYS A 145 -31.39 2.49 41.52
CA CYS A 145 -30.80 3.75 41.96
C CYS A 145 -31.80 4.69 42.71
N GLY A 146 -33.10 4.58 42.47
CA GLY A 146 -34.11 5.36 43.16
C GLY A 146 -34.41 4.90 44.59
N VAL A 147 -33.91 3.75 45.02
CA VAL A 147 -34.25 3.08 46.29
C VAL A 147 -33.06 3.11 47.27
N VAL A 148 -31.85 3.43 46.79
CA VAL A 148 -30.62 3.49 47.62
C VAL A 148 -29.88 4.81 47.41
N PRO A 149 -29.04 5.24 48.36
CA PRO A 149 -28.20 6.43 48.19
C PRO A 149 -27.34 6.35 46.93
N SER A 150 -27.30 7.44 46.19
CA SER A 150 -26.56 7.53 44.91
C SER A 150 -25.06 7.22 45.01
N GLU A 151 -24.48 7.35 46.19
CA GLU A 151 -23.08 7.08 46.49
C GLU A 151 -22.66 5.62 46.23
N PHE A 152 -23.64 4.67 46.40
CA PHE A 152 -23.38 3.25 46.12
C PHE A 152 -23.20 2.93 44.65
N PHE A 153 -23.77 3.72 43.74
CA PHE A 153 -23.70 3.55 42.30
C PHE A 153 -22.82 4.61 41.64
N SER A 154 -21.70 4.97 42.26
CA SER A 154 -20.76 5.98 41.74
C SER A 154 -20.19 5.63 40.39
N TYR A 155 -20.20 4.37 40.00
CA TYR A 155 -19.72 3.86 38.71
C TYR A 155 -20.87 3.35 37.80
N LEU A 156 -22.06 3.87 38.01
CA LEU A 156 -23.20 3.53 37.16
C LEU A 156 -22.91 3.87 35.71
N TRP A 157 -23.04 2.90 34.84
CA TRP A 157 -22.92 3.09 33.41
C TRP A 157 -24.26 2.81 32.70
N ASP A 158 -24.54 3.60 31.69
CA ASP A 158 -25.67 3.47 30.78
C ASP A 158 -25.16 3.21 29.36
N GLY A 159 -25.96 2.50 28.55
CA GLY A 159 -25.56 2.14 27.20
C GLY A 159 -24.59 0.96 27.16
N SER A 160 -23.42 1.15 26.54
CA SER A 160 -22.39 0.11 26.35
C SER A 160 -21.06 0.55 26.94
N VAL A 161 -20.35 -0.39 27.54
CA VAL A 161 -19.02 -0.19 28.15
C VAL A 161 -18.09 -1.31 27.74
N VAL A 162 -16.78 -1.04 27.76
CA VAL A 162 -15.74 -2.02 27.42
C VAL A 162 -14.71 -2.04 28.53
N TYR A 163 -14.36 -3.25 28.99
CA TYR A 163 -13.36 -3.49 30.03
C TYR A 163 -12.31 -4.49 29.59
N GLY A 164 -11.08 -4.30 30.05
CA GLY A 164 -10.06 -5.33 30.05
C GLY A 164 -10.21 -6.25 31.27
N ALA A 165 -9.95 -7.54 31.10
CA ALA A 165 -9.90 -8.52 32.18
C ALA A 165 -8.65 -9.37 32.11
N ALA A 166 -8.05 -9.65 33.28
CA ALA A 166 -7.15 -10.76 33.44
C ALA A 166 -7.98 -12.02 33.77
N ARG A 167 -7.56 -13.16 33.24
CA ARG A 167 -8.27 -14.41 33.48
C ARG A 167 -7.35 -15.58 33.79
N ALA A 168 -7.78 -16.43 34.68
CA ALA A 168 -7.09 -17.67 35.02
C ALA A 168 -8.11 -18.75 35.39
N GLY A 169 -7.78 -19.99 35.12
CA GLY A 169 -8.69 -21.08 35.40
C GLY A 169 -8.04 -22.45 35.29
N PHE A 170 -8.86 -23.42 35.51
CA PHE A 170 -8.49 -24.81 35.35
C PHE A 170 -9.64 -25.56 34.66
N GLY A 171 -9.28 -26.64 33.99
CA GLY A 171 -10.26 -27.49 33.34
C GLY A 171 -9.72 -28.90 33.15
N THR A 172 -10.56 -29.73 32.59
CA THR A 172 -10.16 -31.09 32.19
C THR A 172 -10.86 -31.50 30.90
N ASP A 173 -10.10 -32.11 30.01
CA ASP A 173 -10.63 -32.79 28.83
C ASP A 173 -10.79 -34.28 29.15
N ILE A 174 -11.98 -34.81 29.04
CA ILE A 174 -12.31 -36.24 29.18
C ILE A 174 -12.43 -36.84 27.78
N ARG A 175 -11.58 -37.75 27.40
CA ARG A 175 -11.56 -38.34 26.07
C ARG A 175 -12.78 -39.23 25.83
N LEU A 176 -13.58 -38.89 24.84
CA LEU A 176 -14.72 -39.69 24.35
C LEU A 176 -14.34 -40.52 23.11
N ALA A 177 -13.54 -39.90 22.23
CA ALA A 177 -13.00 -40.56 21.04
C ALA A 177 -11.59 -39.99 20.75
N ASP A 178 -10.94 -40.43 19.67
CA ASP A 178 -9.59 -39.97 19.33
C ASP A 178 -9.46 -38.46 19.15
N ASN A 179 -10.52 -37.83 18.63
CA ASN A 179 -10.58 -36.41 18.32
C ASN A 179 -11.71 -35.64 19.03
N LEU A 180 -12.48 -36.35 19.92
CA LEU A 180 -13.62 -35.75 20.62
C LEU A 180 -13.43 -35.87 22.13
N PHE A 181 -13.63 -34.75 22.84
CA PHE A 181 -13.50 -34.68 24.27
C PHE A 181 -14.70 -33.98 24.91
N LEU A 182 -15.14 -34.46 26.05
CA LEU A 182 -15.98 -33.69 26.97
C LEU A 182 -15.05 -32.75 27.76
N ASN A 183 -15.34 -31.47 27.72
CA ASN A 183 -14.55 -30.46 28.42
C ASN A 183 -15.33 -29.90 29.59
N LEU A 184 -14.66 -29.81 30.74
CA LEU A 184 -15.16 -29.15 31.95
C LEU A 184 -14.16 -28.05 32.33
N GLU A 185 -14.64 -26.85 32.63
CA GLU A 185 -13.78 -25.70 32.86
C GLU A 185 -14.35 -24.76 33.94
N ALA A 186 -13.47 -24.24 34.80
CA ALA A 186 -13.80 -23.18 35.76
C ALA A 186 -12.80 -22.04 35.60
N VAL A 187 -13.28 -20.83 35.38
CA VAL A 187 -12.46 -19.65 35.13
C VAL A 187 -12.86 -18.51 36.03
N ALA A 188 -11.87 -17.84 36.59
CA ALA A 188 -11.98 -16.56 37.27
C ALA A 188 -11.54 -15.45 36.30
N ASN A 189 -12.34 -14.39 36.23
CA ASN A 189 -12.00 -13.17 35.51
C ASN A 189 -11.96 -12.02 36.52
N VAL A 190 -10.95 -11.16 36.38
CA VAL A 190 -10.70 -10.01 37.25
C VAL A 190 -10.74 -8.76 36.39
N THR A 191 -11.63 -7.84 36.71
CA THR A 191 -11.80 -6.57 35.99
C THR A 191 -11.61 -5.38 36.94
N SER A 192 -11.70 -4.16 36.40
CA SER A 192 -11.78 -2.95 37.22
C SER A 192 -13.07 -2.91 38.06
N ASP A 193 -13.06 -2.11 39.12
CA ASP A 193 -14.20 -1.87 40.05
C ASP A 193 -15.42 -1.17 39.40
N HIS A 194 -15.49 -1.12 38.05
CA HIS A 194 -16.58 -0.42 37.37
C HIS A 194 -17.60 -1.37 36.72
N LEU A 195 -17.33 -2.68 36.73
CA LEU A 195 -18.15 -3.65 35.97
C LEU A 195 -19.56 -3.78 36.57
N ASN A 196 -19.67 -3.86 37.89
CA ASN A 196 -20.95 -4.07 38.60
C ASN A 196 -21.66 -2.77 38.96
N SER A 197 -21.23 -1.60 38.47
CA SER A 197 -21.77 -0.27 38.73
C SER A 197 -21.63 0.24 40.18
N LYS A 198 -21.12 -0.55 41.09
CA LYS A 198 -20.86 -0.18 42.47
C LYS A 198 -19.42 0.29 42.66
N LYS A 199 -19.21 1.20 43.62
CA LYS A 199 -17.89 1.59 44.08
C LYS A 199 -17.53 0.80 45.33
N ALA A 200 -16.55 -0.08 45.22
CA ALA A 200 -16.08 -0.88 46.36
C ALA A 200 -14.54 -0.71 46.58
N ASP A 201 -13.86 0.08 45.77
CA ASP A 201 -12.41 0.33 45.77
C ASP A 201 -11.59 -0.97 45.72
N ASN A 202 -12.14 -2.01 45.05
CA ASN A 202 -11.45 -3.29 44.78
C ASN A 202 -11.90 -3.85 43.41
N PRO A 203 -11.07 -4.71 42.77
CA PRO A 203 -11.42 -5.32 41.50
C PRO A 203 -12.71 -6.14 41.56
N ASP A 204 -13.48 -6.10 40.48
CA ASP A 204 -14.64 -6.96 40.28
C ASP A 204 -14.20 -8.36 39.82
N PHE A 205 -14.81 -9.36 40.41
CA PHE A 205 -14.58 -10.75 40.09
C PHE A 205 -15.84 -11.39 39.52
N HIS A 206 -15.65 -12.13 38.44
CA HIS A 206 -16.68 -13.07 38.00
C HIS A 206 -16.11 -14.41 37.65
N PHE A 207 -16.84 -15.45 37.92
CA PHE A 207 -16.47 -16.84 37.73
C PHE A 207 -17.40 -17.49 36.71
N THR A 208 -16.86 -18.37 35.89
CA THR A 208 -17.66 -19.19 34.98
C THR A 208 -17.33 -20.64 35.19
N GLY A 209 -18.38 -21.48 35.27
CA GLY A 209 -18.29 -22.93 35.27
C GLY A 209 -18.97 -23.44 34.01
N LEU A 210 -18.18 -24.03 33.12
CA LEU A 210 -18.60 -24.43 31.78
C LEU A 210 -18.38 -25.91 31.53
N ALA A 211 -19.30 -26.52 30.81
CA ALA A 211 -19.19 -27.88 30.28
C ALA A 211 -19.51 -27.88 28.78
N GLY A 212 -18.82 -28.70 28.01
CA GLY A 212 -19.05 -28.71 26.56
C GLY A 212 -18.24 -29.77 25.82
N LEU A 213 -18.20 -29.63 24.51
CA LEU A 213 -17.50 -30.52 23.64
C LEU A 213 -16.31 -29.80 22.99
N LYS A 214 -15.18 -30.49 22.96
CA LYS A 214 -13.95 -30.07 22.26
C LYS A 214 -13.65 -31.08 21.17
N PHE A 215 -13.43 -30.60 19.96
CA PHE A 215 -13.16 -31.40 18.79
C PHE A 215 -11.86 -30.99 18.11
N ALA A 216 -10.93 -31.94 17.92
CA ALA A 216 -9.67 -31.72 17.21
C ALA A 216 -9.88 -31.89 15.70
N PHE A 217 -9.46 -30.87 14.92
CA PHE A 217 -9.58 -30.86 13.47
C PHE A 217 -8.38 -31.51 12.77
N GLY A 218 -8.59 -31.96 11.54
CA GLY A 218 -7.53 -32.49 10.70
C GLY A 218 -7.10 -33.92 11.03
N GLY A 219 -7.98 -34.66 11.69
CA GLY A 219 -7.77 -36.05 12.06
C GLY A 219 -7.31 -36.27 13.51
N LYS A 220 -6.69 -37.40 13.80
CA LYS A 220 -6.25 -37.73 15.15
C LYS A 220 -5.15 -36.79 15.65
N PRO A 221 -5.15 -36.38 16.92
CA PRO A 221 -4.12 -35.50 17.53
C PRO A 221 -2.78 -36.23 17.77
N TYR A 222 -2.59 -37.37 17.14
CA TYR A 222 -1.40 -38.19 17.21
C TYR A 222 -1.17 -38.92 15.88
N ARG A 223 0.04 -39.42 15.68
CA ARG A 223 0.43 -40.26 14.53
C ARG A 223 1.47 -41.30 14.95
N THR A 224 1.66 -42.30 14.13
CA THR A 224 2.79 -43.25 14.29
C THR A 224 4.08 -42.56 13.89
N SER A 225 5.12 -42.76 14.67
CA SER A 225 6.43 -42.14 14.53
C SER A 225 7.06 -42.37 13.15
N SER A 226 6.96 -43.59 12.63
CA SER A 226 7.44 -43.94 11.30
C SER A 226 6.73 -43.20 10.16
N ALA A 227 5.42 -43.01 10.29
CA ALA A 227 4.64 -42.26 9.28
C ALA A 227 4.98 -40.74 9.31
N TRP A 228 5.34 -40.22 10.47
CA TRP A 228 5.77 -38.83 10.60
C TRP A 228 7.15 -38.59 9.99
N LEU A 229 8.13 -39.45 10.26
CA LEU A 229 9.45 -39.36 9.65
C LEU A 229 9.35 -39.37 8.13
N ALA A 230 8.61 -40.34 7.57
CA ALA A 230 8.37 -40.41 6.13
C ALA A 230 7.66 -39.16 5.56
N SER A 231 6.70 -38.60 6.29
CA SER A 231 6.02 -37.34 5.85
C SER A 231 6.92 -36.12 5.94
N GLN A 232 7.83 -36.05 6.90
CA GLN A 232 8.82 -34.98 7.03
C GLN A 232 9.89 -35.06 5.94
N GLU A 233 10.38 -36.27 5.63
CA GLU A 233 11.31 -36.47 4.51
C GLU A 233 10.66 -36.07 3.19
N ALA A 234 9.44 -36.51 2.91
CA ALA A 234 8.71 -36.12 1.71
C ALA A 234 8.45 -34.61 1.64
N ALA A 235 8.11 -33.97 2.77
CA ALA A 235 7.91 -32.52 2.83
C ALA A 235 9.23 -31.76 2.60
N LYS A 236 10.34 -32.27 3.15
CA LYS A 236 11.66 -31.69 2.92
C LYS A 236 12.10 -31.82 1.46
N GLU A 237 11.93 -32.99 0.87
CA GLU A 237 12.20 -33.23 -0.56
C GLU A 237 11.35 -32.30 -1.46
N ALA A 238 10.06 -32.15 -1.15
CA ALA A 238 9.18 -31.24 -1.88
C ALA A 238 9.60 -29.77 -1.73
N ALA A 239 10.01 -29.35 -0.54
CA ALA A 239 10.51 -27.99 -0.28
C ALA A 239 11.84 -27.72 -1.01
N ASP A 240 12.75 -28.68 -1.02
CA ASP A 240 14.02 -28.59 -1.76
C ASP A 240 13.77 -28.54 -3.27
N ALA A 241 12.86 -29.37 -3.79
CA ALA A 241 12.44 -29.35 -5.19
C ALA A 241 11.83 -28.00 -5.59
N ALA A 242 10.95 -27.45 -4.74
CA ALA A 242 10.33 -26.14 -4.96
C ALA A 242 11.38 -25.02 -4.94
N ARG A 243 12.36 -25.07 -4.02
CA ARG A 243 13.45 -24.09 -3.98
C ARG A 243 14.29 -24.14 -5.24
N ILE A 244 14.68 -25.33 -5.69
CA ILE A 244 15.45 -25.51 -6.94
C ILE A 244 14.64 -24.96 -8.13
N ALA A 245 13.35 -25.27 -8.23
CA ALA A 245 12.48 -24.77 -9.30
C ALA A 245 12.37 -23.22 -9.28
N GLN A 246 12.31 -22.60 -8.11
CA GLN A 246 12.31 -21.16 -7.97
C GLN A 246 13.64 -20.52 -8.37
N GLU A 247 14.76 -21.12 -7.98
CA GLU A 247 16.09 -20.67 -8.37
C GLU A 247 16.29 -20.74 -9.91
N GLU A 248 15.85 -21.85 -10.53
CA GLU A 248 15.87 -21.99 -12.00
C GLU A 248 14.96 -20.98 -12.69
N ALA A 249 13.75 -20.76 -12.20
CA ALA A 249 12.83 -19.76 -12.74
C ALA A 249 13.40 -18.33 -12.61
N ALA A 250 13.99 -18.00 -11.47
CA ALA A 250 14.66 -16.72 -11.26
C ALA A 250 15.86 -16.54 -12.17
N ARG A 251 16.64 -17.60 -12.41
CA ARG A 251 17.77 -17.58 -13.34
C ARG A 251 17.30 -17.35 -14.78
N ARG A 252 16.23 -18.07 -15.23
CA ARG A 252 15.64 -17.85 -16.56
C ARG A 252 15.13 -16.43 -16.73
N ALA A 253 14.41 -15.90 -15.73
CA ALA A 253 13.89 -14.53 -15.76
C ALA A 253 15.03 -13.48 -15.85
N ARG A 254 16.15 -13.68 -15.15
CA ARG A 254 17.34 -12.81 -15.27
C ARG A 254 17.94 -12.86 -16.66
N MET A 255 18.13 -14.05 -17.22
CA MET A 255 18.65 -14.21 -18.58
C MET A 255 17.76 -13.55 -19.64
N GLU A 256 16.43 -13.70 -19.51
CA GLU A 256 15.49 -13.02 -20.39
C GLU A 256 15.51 -11.50 -20.23
N ALA A 257 15.62 -10.99 -19.00
CA ALA A 257 15.73 -9.56 -18.74
C ALA A 257 17.00 -8.96 -19.33
N GLU A 258 18.15 -9.63 -19.15
CA GLU A 258 19.43 -9.22 -19.76
C GLU A 258 19.38 -9.26 -21.29
N ALA A 259 18.74 -10.28 -21.88
CA ALA A 259 18.57 -10.37 -23.31
C ALA A 259 17.70 -9.23 -23.88
N ARG A 260 16.60 -8.91 -23.20
CA ARG A 260 15.73 -7.78 -23.55
C ARG A 260 16.46 -6.44 -23.42
N GLU A 261 17.24 -6.26 -22.36
CA GLU A 261 18.03 -5.04 -22.16
C GLU A 261 19.09 -4.86 -23.27
N ARG A 262 19.78 -5.94 -23.64
CA ARG A 262 20.74 -5.89 -24.75
C ARG A 262 20.07 -5.52 -26.09
N ALA A 263 18.94 -6.18 -26.39
CA ALA A 263 18.18 -5.87 -27.61
C ALA A 263 17.67 -4.41 -27.62
N ALA A 264 17.20 -3.90 -26.50
CA ALA A 264 16.76 -2.51 -26.38
C ALA A 264 17.91 -1.51 -26.53
N ARG A 265 19.11 -1.83 -26.00
CA ARG A 265 20.31 -1.00 -26.19
C ARG A 265 20.76 -0.98 -27.68
N GLU A 266 20.82 -2.13 -28.33
CA GLU A 266 21.18 -2.25 -29.77
C GLU A 266 20.19 -1.46 -30.64
N GLU A 267 18.88 -1.56 -30.34
CA GLU A 267 17.86 -0.80 -31.06
C GLU A 267 17.99 0.72 -30.81
N ALA A 268 18.23 1.14 -29.57
CA ALA A 268 18.44 2.54 -29.22
C ALA A 268 19.71 3.12 -29.92
N GLU A 269 20.78 2.36 -29.96
CA GLU A 269 22.01 2.76 -30.66
C GLU A 269 21.78 2.88 -32.18
N ARG A 270 21.05 1.93 -32.79
CA ARG A 270 20.68 2.02 -34.21
C ARG A 270 19.86 3.25 -34.52
N LEU A 271 18.79 3.51 -33.70
CA LEU A 271 17.95 4.70 -33.86
C LEU A 271 18.74 6.00 -33.63
N ALA A 272 19.66 6.02 -32.68
CA ALA A 272 20.54 7.17 -32.47
C ALA A 272 21.49 7.43 -33.63
N ALA A 273 22.03 6.36 -34.22
CA ALA A 273 22.87 6.47 -35.41
C ALA A 273 22.07 6.98 -36.64
N GLU A 274 20.86 6.46 -36.87
CA GLU A 274 19.96 6.93 -37.93
C GLU A 274 19.63 8.42 -37.78
N ARG A 275 19.30 8.85 -36.55
CA ARG A 275 19.02 10.28 -36.25
C ARG A 275 20.24 11.16 -36.53
N ARG A 276 21.43 10.76 -36.09
CA ARG A 276 22.66 11.53 -36.37
C ARG A 276 22.93 11.63 -37.85
N ALA A 277 22.77 10.55 -38.59
CA ALA A 277 22.96 10.56 -40.04
C ALA A 277 21.92 11.48 -40.73
N ALA A 278 20.65 11.46 -40.29
CA ALA A 278 19.62 12.33 -40.83
C ALA A 278 19.88 13.81 -40.50
N GLU A 279 20.32 14.12 -39.27
CA GLU A 279 20.68 15.49 -38.86
C GLU A 279 21.89 16.01 -39.64
N GLU A 280 22.89 15.17 -39.86
CA GLU A 280 24.09 15.49 -40.65
C GLU A 280 23.71 15.77 -42.12
N ALA A 281 22.89 14.91 -42.70
CA ALA A 281 22.38 15.09 -44.06
C ALA A 281 21.56 16.37 -44.22
N ALA A 282 20.67 16.65 -43.25
CA ALA A 282 19.85 17.88 -43.22
C ALA A 282 20.74 19.13 -43.06
N ARG A 283 21.79 19.07 -42.22
CA ARG A 283 22.77 20.15 -42.07
C ARG A 283 23.58 20.39 -43.33
N ALA A 284 24.01 19.33 -44.00
CA ALA A 284 24.72 19.42 -45.26
C ALA A 284 23.83 20.05 -46.35
N ALA A 285 22.58 19.62 -46.48
CA ALA A 285 21.63 20.19 -47.43
C ALA A 285 21.33 21.67 -47.16
N ALA A 286 21.19 22.05 -45.89
CA ALA A 286 20.97 23.46 -45.48
C ALA A 286 22.23 24.32 -45.80
N ALA A 287 23.43 23.77 -45.57
CA ALA A 287 24.68 24.48 -45.91
C ALA A 287 24.83 24.67 -47.43
N GLU A 288 24.48 23.65 -48.22
CA GLU A 288 24.47 23.73 -49.66
C GLU A 288 23.47 24.78 -50.18
N HIS A 289 22.24 24.76 -49.65
CA HIS A 289 21.21 25.75 -49.97
C HIS A 289 21.67 27.17 -49.65
N ALA A 290 22.28 27.38 -48.47
CA ALA A 290 22.79 28.67 -48.06
C ALA A 290 23.96 29.15 -48.96
N ALA A 291 24.82 28.23 -49.37
CA ALA A 291 25.93 28.53 -50.28
C ALA A 291 25.44 28.96 -51.68
N ILE A 292 24.43 28.27 -52.22
CA ILE A 292 23.78 28.64 -53.48
C ILE A 292 23.11 30.01 -53.35
N ALA A 293 22.37 30.25 -52.29
CA ALA A 293 21.73 31.53 -52.02
C ALA A 293 22.75 32.69 -51.98
N ALA A 294 23.89 32.49 -51.30
CA ALA A 294 24.94 33.49 -51.18
C ALA A 294 25.64 33.77 -52.55
N ALA A 295 25.80 32.75 -53.38
CA ALA A 295 26.45 32.87 -54.67
C ALA A 295 25.62 33.67 -55.70
N HIS A 296 24.28 33.64 -55.58
CA HIS A 296 23.35 34.28 -56.49
C HIS A 296 22.74 35.60 -55.95
N GLY A 297 23.19 36.08 -54.80
CA GLY A 297 22.87 37.44 -54.35
C GLY A 297 23.39 38.48 -55.34
N PHE A 298 22.72 39.61 -55.45
CA PHE A 298 23.06 40.62 -56.46
C PHE A 298 23.03 42.06 -55.89
N ASN A 299 23.78 42.95 -56.54
CA ASN A 299 23.80 44.35 -56.26
C ASN A 299 23.46 45.11 -57.57
N THR A 300 22.44 45.99 -57.50
CA THR A 300 22.07 46.87 -58.61
C THR A 300 22.40 48.29 -58.27
N PHE A 301 23.37 48.87 -58.95
CA PHE A 301 23.88 50.22 -58.68
C PHE A 301 23.14 51.29 -59.53
N PHE A 302 23.04 52.47 -58.92
CA PHE A 302 22.32 53.58 -59.54
C PHE A 302 23.18 54.84 -59.67
N ALA A 303 22.88 55.63 -60.69
CA ALA A 303 23.48 56.96 -60.81
C ALA A 303 23.04 57.92 -59.69
N LEU A 304 23.74 59.02 -59.54
CA LEU A 304 23.39 60.06 -58.57
C LEU A 304 21.96 60.56 -58.78
N ASP A 305 21.21 60.64 -57.68
CA ASP A 305 19.80 61.09 -57.65
C ASP A 305 18.89 60.40 -58.69
N SER A 306 19.20 59.14 -59.00
CA SER A 306 18.47 58.38 -60.03
C SER A 306 17.98 57.06 -59.47
N SER A 307 16.80 56.64 -59.88
CA SER A 307 16.21 55.31 -59.75
C SER A 307 16.09 54.58 -61.08
N VAL A 308 16.70 55.12 -62.12
CA VAL A 308 16.72 54.51 -63.44
C VAL A 308 17.80 53.43 -63.49
N ILE A 309 17.41 52.24 -63.85
CA ILE A 309 18.32 51.07 -63.95
C ILE A 309 19.06 51.19 -65.31
N SER A 310 20.36 51.12 -65.29
CA SER A 310 21.19 51.13 -66.51
C SER A 310 20.92 49.88 -67.34
N LYS A 311 21.25 49.95 -68.65
CA LYS A 311 21.12 48.77 -69.54
C LYS A 311 21.93 47.58 -69.04
N GLN A 312 23.12 47.81 -68.45
CA GLN A 312 23.98 46.76 -67.88
C GLN A 312 23.38 46.16 -66.65
N GLU A 313 22.91 46.95 -65.69
CA GLU A 313 22.29 46.46 -64.46
C GLU A 313 20.97 45.75 -64.80
N LYS A 314 20.20 46.21 -65.77
CA LYS A 314 18.98 45.53 -66.23
C LYS A 314 19.28 44.13 -66.81
N ALA A 315 20.37 44.01 -67.61
CA ALA A 315 20.74 42.67 -68.14
C ALA A 315 21.09 41.70 -67.00
N ARG A 316 21.84 42.15 -66.00
CA ARG A 316 22.15 41.32 -64.84
C ARG A 316 20.89 40.90 -64.04
N LEU A 317 19.97 41.84 -63.85
CA LEU A 317 18.70 41.52 -63.21
C LEU A 317 17.87 40.53 -63.97
N LEU A 318 17.83 40.57 -65.30
CA LEU A 318 17.19 39.60 -66.15
C LEU A 318 17.81 38.20 -66.02
N GLU A 319 19.16 38.13 -65.99
CA GLU A 319 19.85 36.86 -65.70
C GLU A 319 19.46 36.31 -64.33
N THR A 320 19.43 37.16 -63.29
CA THR A 320 18.96 36.77 -61.95
C THR A 320 17.53 36.35 -61.94
N ALA A 321 16.65 37.01 -62.72
CA ALA A 321 15.25 36.62 -62.86
C ALA A 321 15.08 35.24 -63.53
N GLU A 322 15.88 34.94 -64.58
CA GLU A 322 15.86 33.64 -65.22
C GLU A 322 16.33 32.53 -64.22
N TRP A 323 17.38 32.82 -63.44
CA TRP A 323 17.83 31.91 -62.42
C TRP A 323 16.79 31.66 -61.34
N LEU A 324 16.13 32.73 -60.83
CA LEU A 324 15.04 32.63 -59.86
C LEU A 324 13.83 31.85 -60.37
N LYS A 325 13.50 31.94 -61.67
CA LYS A 325 12.46 31.11 -62.28
C LYS A 325 12.82 29.64 -62.37
N ALA A 326 14.10 29.35 -62.64
CA ALA A 326 14.61 28.01 -62.71
C ALA A 326 14.75 27.35 -61.31
N ASN A 327 14.86 28.13 -60.25
CA ASN A 327 15.03 27.70 -58.88
C ASN A 327 13.90 28.24 -57.98
N PRO A 328 12.72 27.62 -58.03
CA PRO A 328 11.52 28.12 -57.36
C PRO A 328 11.58 28.05 -55.83
N GLU A 329 12.48 27.30 -55.27
CA GLU A 329 12.72 27.17 -53.82
C GLU A 329 13.31 28.41 -53.20
N PHE A 330 13.99 29.28 -53.97
CA PHE A 330 14.58 30.50 -53.43
C PHE A 330 13.64 31.70 -53.51
N ASN A 331 13.55 32.43 -52.43
CA ASN A 331 12.91 33.77 -52.39
C ASN A 331 14.00 34.83 -52.44
N VAL A 332 13.67 36.06 -52.73
CA VAL A 332 14.61 37.18 -52.72
C VAL A 332 14.10 38.33 -51.87
N ILE A 333 14.99 38.85 -51.03
CA ILE A 333 14.76 40.11 -50.30
C ILE A 333 15.58 41.18 -50.97
N ILE A 334 14.91 42.21 -51.44
CA ILE A 334 15.57 43.36 -52.07
C ILE A 334 15.50 44.57 -51.14
N VAL A 335 16.67 45.14 -50.79
CA VAL A 335 16.81 46.24 -49.85
C VAL A 335 17.47 47.43 -50.58
N GLY A 336 16.80 48.55 -50.55
CA GLY A 336 17.30 49.77 -51.22
C GLY A 336 18.04 50.71 -50.26
N TYR A 337 19.11 51.30 -50.80
CA TYR A 337 19.97 52.24 -50.10
C TYR A 337 20.22 53.50 -50.90
N ALA A 338 20.57 54.57 -50.20
CA ALA A 338 21.01 55.81 -50.79
C ALA A 338 22.31 56.29 -50.12
N ASP A 339 23.15 56.98 -50.82
CA ASP A 339 24.39 57.50 -50.26
C ASP A 339 24.10 58.65 -49.30
N ARG A 340 24.92 58.77 -48.25
CA ARG A 340 24.72 59.76 -47.17
C ARG A 340 25.25 61.13 -47.50
N MET A 341 26.21 61.23 -48.45
CA MET A 341 26.89 62.52 -48.80
C MET A 341 26.07 63.39 -49.71
N THR A 342 24.95 62.86 -50.29
CA THR A 342 24.08 63.60 -51.16
C THR A 342 22.61 63.49 -50.74
N GLY A 343 21.85 64.57 -50.92
CA GLY A 343 20.44 64.59 -50.59
C GLY A 343 20.15 64.82 -49.09
N ARG A 344 18.87 64.87 -48.77
CA ARG A 344 18.33 64.94 -47.38
C ARG A 344 17.76 63.61 -46.98
N PRO A 345 17.72 63.23 -45.69
CA PRO A 345 17.25 61.92 -45.23
C PRO A 345 15.85 61.57 -45.78
N LYS A 346 14.90 62.46 -45.77
CA LYS A 346 13.53 62.22 -46.30
C LYS A 346 13.56 61.95 -47.83
N HIS A 347 14.42 62.68 -48.57
CA HIS A 347 14.59 62.49 -50.03
C HIS A 347 15.27 61.15 -50.30
N ASN A 348 16.31 60.78 -49.52
CA ASN A 348 17.08 59.57 -49.69
C ASN A 348 16.22 58.32 -49.34
N LEU A 349 15.33 58.46 -48.35
CA LEU A 349 14.37 57.38 -48.05
C LEU A 349 13.45 57.14 -49.24
N GLY A 350 12.81 58.18 -49.79
CA GLY A 350 11.94 58.01 -50.95
C GLY A 350 12.71 57.62 -52.26
N LEU A 351 13.99 57.98 -52.38
CA LEU A 351 14.85 57.56 -53.48
C LEU A 351 15.19 56.05 -53.40
N SER A 352 15.51 55.58 -52.19
CA SER A 352 15.74 54.16 -51.98
C SER A 352 14.52 53.31 -52.23
N GLU A 353 13.34 53.78 -51.86
CA GLU A 353 12.04 53.13 -52.19
C GLU A 353 11.82 53.06 -53.70
N ARG A 354 12.01 54.17 -54.44
CA ARG A 354 11.85 54.17 -55.91
C ARG A 354 12.84 53.23 -56.58
N ARG A 355 14.07 53.11 -56.09
CA ARG A 355 15.09 52.14 -56.57
C ARG A 355 14.62 50.69 -56.37
N VAL A 356 14.11 50.35 -55.16
CA VAL A 356 13.52 49.04 -54.87
C VAL A 356 12.39 48.76 -55.82
N ASN A 357 11.45 49.70 -55.99
CA ASN A 357 10.31 49.51 -56.90
C ASN A 357 10.74 49.36 -58.36
N ALA A 358 11.82 50.03 -58.78
CA ALA A 358 12.37 49.82 -60.12
C ALA A 358 12.94 48.42 -60.33
N VAL A 359 13.71 47.89 -59.33
CA VAL A 359 14.22 46.53 -59.36
C VAL A 359 13.10 45.50 -59.26
N LEU A 360 12.15 45.70 -58.33
CA LEU A 360 10.96 44.83 -58.20
C LEU A 360 10.23 44.73 -59.52
N LYS A 361 9.98 45.86 -60.19
CA LYS A 361 9.30 45.88 -61.49
C LYS A 361 10.06 45.06 -62.53
N VAL A 362 11.36 45.19 -62.64
CA VAL A 362 12.16 44.40 -63.60
C VAL A 362 12.06 42.91 -63.33
N LEU A 363 12.14 42.49 -62.09
CA LEU A 363 12.08 41.07 -61.72
C LEU A 363 10.67 40.51 -61.98
N VAL A 364 9.61 41.28 -61.64
CA VAL A 364 8.21 40.86 -61.85
C VAL A 364 7.90 40.82 -63.37
N ASP A 365 8.28 41.86 -64.13
CA ASP A 365 8.08 41.92 -65.61
C ASP A 365 8.83 40.79 -66.33
N ALA A 366 9.94 40.31 -65.71
CA ALA A 366 10.70 39.14 -66.21
C ALA A 366 10.09 37.78 -65.78
N GLY A 367 8.95 37.81 -65.02
CA GLY A 367 8.18 36.61 -64.69
C GLY A 367 8.47 36.01 -63.32
N VAL A 368 9.25 36.70 -62.42
CA VAL A 368 9.41 36.26 -61.02
C VAL A 368 8.14 36.64 -60.25
N PRO A 369 7.45 35.68 -59.61
CA PRO A 369 6.24 35.94 -58.85
C PRO A 369 6.49 36.98 -57.72
N ALA A 370 5.66 38.03 -57.65
CA ALA A 370 5.80 39.08 -56.63
C ALA A 370 5.78 38.55 -55.19
N ALA A 371 5.04 37.42 -54.94
CA ALA A 371 5.00 36.77 -53.63
C ALA A 371 6.35 36.18 -53.16
N ARG A 372 7.32 36.02 -54.09
CA ARG A 372 8.68 35.54 -53.81
C ARG A 372 9.67 36.69 -53.59
N ILE A 373 9.23 37.94 -53.69
CA ILE A 373 10.07 39.11 -53.55
C ILE A 373 9.63 39.93 -52.36
N ALA A 374 10.42 39.91 -51.30
CA ALA A 374 10.25 40.79 -50.17
C ALA A 374 11.02 42.11 -50.44
N THR A 375 10.48 43.22 -50.04
CA THR A 375 11.05 44.56 -50.28
C THR A 375 11.24 45.34 -49.01
N ASP A 376 12.41 46.03 -48.90
CA ASP A 376 12.69 46.95 -47.81
C ASP A 376 13.54 48.13 -48.34
N PHE A 377 13.50 49.25 -47.68
CA PHE A 377 14.30 50.42 -48.05
C PHE A 377 14.78 51.20 -46.82
N LYS A 378 16.08 51.52 -46.79
CA LYS A 378 16.77 52.11 -45.63
C LYS A 378 17.18 53.55 -45.83
N GLY A 379 16.97 54.11 -47.01
CA GLY A 379 17.49 55.46 -47.34
C GLY A 379 18.99 55.54 -47.12
N ASP A 380 19.44 56.54 -46.40
CA ASP A 380 20.80 56.80 -46.05
C ASP A 380 21.14 56.40 -44.58
N THR A 381 20.21 55.74 -43.89
CA THR A 381 20.40 55.32 -42.46
C THR A 381 21.42 54.20 -42.33
N VAL A 382 21.48 53.32 -43.31
CA VAL A 382 22.47 52.22 -43.39
C VAL A 382 23.32 52.39 -44.62
N GLN A 383 24.64 52.21 -44.48
CA GLN A 383 25.61 52.31 -45.54
C GLN A 383 26.31 50.96 -45.68
N PRO A 384 25.82 50.06 -46.55
CA PRO A 384 26.35 48.70 -46.69
C PRO A 384 27.78 48.67 -47.22
N PHE A 385 28.23 49.75 -47.90
CA PHE A 385 29.60 49.86 -48.45
C PHE A 385 30.34 51.02 -47.84
N ALA A 386 31.64 50.85 -47.61
CA ALA A 386 32.52 51.90 -47.11
C ALA A 386 32.66 53.02 -48.13
N GLU A 387 32.63 52.72 -49.41
CA GLU A 387 32.69 53.72 -50.49
C GLU A 387 31.29 54.33 -50.71
N ASN A 388 31.18 55.65 -50.44
CA ASN A 388 29.87 56.35 -50.42
C ASN A 388 29.08 56.13 -51.73
N VAL A 389 29.71 56.18 -52.88
CA VAL A 389 29.04 56.06 -54.18
C VAL A 389 28.38 54.68 -54.35
N LYS A 390 28.97 53.63 -53.77
CA LYS A 390 28.43 52.26 -53.84
C LYS A 390 27.18 52.08 -53.00
N ASN A 391 26.84 53.03 -52.13
CA ASN A 391 25.61 52.99 -51.35
C ASN A 391 24.36 53.43 -52.14
N ARG A 392 24.53 53.83 -53.42
CA ARG A 392 23.44 54.00 -54.40
C ARG A 392 23.06 52.66 -54.98
N VAL A 393 22.46 51.80 -54.19
CA VAL A 393 22.35 50.39 -54.50
C VAL A 393 21.01 49.78 -54.03
N VAL A 394 20.55 48.82 -54.72
CA VAL A 394 19.61 47.82 -54.21
C VAL A 394 20.34 46.49 -54.13
N ILE A 395 20.36 45.90 -52.95
CA ILE A 395 20.96 44.64 -52.65
C ILE A 395 19.88 43.57 -52.64
N GLY A 396 20.04 42.51 -53.43
CA GLY A 396 19.21 41.35 -53.43
C GLY A 396 19.88 40.18 -52.76
N THR A 397 19.27 39.68 -51.69
CA THR A 397 19.70 38.51 -50.92
C THR A 397 18.72 37.39 -51.16
N LEU A 398 19.19 36.17 -51.46
CA LEU A 398 18.33 35.04 -51.62
C LEU A 398 18.23 34.24 -50.31
N GLU A 399 17.05 33.65 -50.12
CA GLU A 399 16.73 32.79 -48.97
C GLU A 399 16.04 31.50 -49.44
#